data_ae78bcaafae3d554ba35648146dc103b
#
_entry.id   ae78bcaafae3d554ba35648146dc103b
#
_cell.length_a   1.000
_cell.length_b   1.000
_cell.length_c   1.000
_cell.angle_alpha   90.00
_cell.angle_beta   90.00
_cell.angle_gamma   90.00
#
_symmetry.space_group_name_H-M   'P 1'
#
loop_
_entity.id
_entity.type
_entity.pdbx_description
1 polymer ?
#
loop_
_entity_poly.entity_id
_entity_poly.type
_entity_poly.pdbx_seq_one_letter_code
_entity_poly.pdbx_strand_id
1 'polypeptide(L)'
;MKTYLVTLRFHWGYSIRNYFASKVTDTYIVPPLNTVIGALAMANCARNGIHIENVLGASNAKNFASHIKYAAFMLKYRPIKFTSLLRYSTSIYWLTAYDVQRGTKLSELFNAMQFGFNSYLNGIMNMLLVTDLEKADLYSITRLGSKESIVSVLDVKEITGKNITKVNKGSIIKNVTFSFNKDLVESVIGNFFIETIPSYNEAFYNFFMQPMNIATEPIYVPNPIVSLITSKDACLFSTDVGNAIGPSDLW
;
A
#
# COMPACT_ATOMS: atom_id res chain seq x y z
N MET A 1 -3.24 21.09 2.10
CA MET A 1 -3.24 19.64 2.39
C MET A 1 -3.07 19.42 3.88
N LYS A 2 -3.58 18.31 4.39
CA LYS A 2 -3.48 17.92 5.79
C LYS A 2 -2.60 16.68 5.91
N THR A 3 -1.93 16.53 7.03
CA THR A 3 -1.13 15.35 7.32
C THR A 3 -1.77 14.61 8.49
N TYR A 4 -2.02 13.32 8.32
CA TYR A 4 -2.65 12.49 9.34
C TYR A 4 -1.77 11.30 9.71
N LEU A 5 -1.74 11.00 11.00
CA LEU A 5 -1.30 9.71 11.51
C LEU A 5 -2.54 8.84 11.75
N VAL A 6 -2.68 7.78 10.95
CA VAL A 6 -3.80 6.86 11.00
C VAL A 6 -3.34 5.55 11.64
N THR A 7 -3.96 5.17 12.75
CA THR A 7 -3.69 3.89 13.41
C THR A 7 -4.70 2.85 12.93
N LEU A 8 -4.20 1.83 12.27
CA LEU A 8 -4.98 0.73 11.68
C LEU A 8 -4.81 -0.54 12.50
N ARG A 9 -5.87 -1.31 12.64
CA ARG A 9 -5.83 -2.66 13.20
C ARG A 9 -6.30 -3.67 12.17
N PHE A 10 -5.40 -4.55 11.74
CA PHE A 10 -5.73 -5.72 10.94
C PHE A 10 -6.25 -6.84 11.83
N HIS A 11 -7.36 -7.45 11.45
CA HIS A 11 -8.00 -8.50 12.26
C HIS A 11 -7.36 -9.88 12.06
N TRP A 12 -6.88 -10.16 10.84
CA TRP A 12 -6.37 -11.48 10.45
C TRP A 12 -4.94 -11.43 9.88
N GLY A 13 -4.38 -10.25 9.73
CA GLY A 13 -3.26 -10.00 8.86
C GLY A 13 -3.73 -9.43 7.52
N TYR A 14 -2.90 -9.51 6.51
CA TYR A 14 -3.23 -8.96 5.20
C TYR A 14 -2.51 -9.68 4.06
N SER A 15 -3.10 -9.59 2.89
CA SER A 15 -2.52 -10.01 1.63
C SER A 15 -2.66 -8.88 0.61
N ILE A 16 -1.54 -8.37 0.14
CA ILE A 16 -1.49 -7.34 -0.89
C ILE A 16 -0.68 -7.89 -2.02
N ARG A 17 -1.38 -8.33 -3.06
CA ARG A 17 -0.78 -9.05 -4.17
C ARG A 17 0.32 -8.23 -4.84
N ASN A 18 1.48 -8.86 -5.01
CA ASN A 18 2.51 -8.29 -5.88
C ASN A 18 1.97 -8.26 -7.32
N TYR A 19 1.97 -7.07 -7.88
CA TYR A 19 1.36 -6.79 -9.18
C TYR A 19 2.01 -7.58 -10.32
N PHE A 20 3.33 -7.80 -10.25
CA PHE A 20 4.09 -8.49 -11.31
C PHE A 20 4.00 -10.01 -11.26
N ALA A 21 3.40 -10.58 -10.23
CA ALA A 21 3.30 -12.02 -10.08
C ALA A 21 2.00 -12.57 -10.67
N SER A 22 2.10 -13.51 -11.62
CA SER A 22 0.92 -14.09 -12.29
C SER A 22 0.31 -15.28 -11.53
N LYS A 23 1.07 -16.34 -11.32
CA LYS A 23 0.59 -17.60 -10.70
C LYS A 23 1.10 -17.81 -9.28
N VAL A 24 2.28 -17.28 -8.97
CA VAL A 24 2.88 -17.30 -7.62
C VAL A 24 2.85 -15.87 -7.13
N THR A 25 1.92 -15.57 -6.24
CA THR A 25 1.76 -14.20 -5.74
C THR A 25 2.36 -14.11 -4.36
N ASP A 26 3.48 -13.42 -4.26
CA ASP A 26 3.99 -12.92 -3.00
C ASP A 26 3.15 -11.74 -2.51
N THR A 27 3.25 -11.39 -1.24
CA THR A 27 2.55 -10.24 -0.64
C THR A 27 3.54 -9.15 -0.26
N TYR A 28 3.17 -7.90 -0.45
CA TYR A 28 3.95 -6.77 0.05
C TYR A 28 3.93 -6.73 1.58
N ILE A 29 5.05 -6.30 2.19
CA ILE A 29 5.17 -6.08 3.63
C ILE A 29 4.39 -4.82 4.02
N VAL A 30 4.42 -3.79 3.20
CA VAL A 30 3.65 -2.57 3.39
C VAL A 30 2.72 -2.33 2.20
N PRO A 31 1.55 -1.73 2.44
CA PRO A 31 0.63 -1.40 1.36
C PRO A 31 1.25 -0.37 0.40
N PRO A 32 1.29 -0.61 -0.90
CA PRO A 32 1.63 0.43 -1.86
C PRO A 32 0.51 1.48 -1.95
N LEU A 33 0.84 2.68 -2.42
CA LEU A 33 -0.08 3.82 -2.43
C LEU A 33 -1.38 3.56 -3.19
N ASN A 34 -1.33 2.84 -4.30
CA ASN A 34 -2.51 2.44 -5.06
C ASN A 34 -3.51 1.60 -4.23
N THR A 35 -3.02 0.80 -3.28
CA THR A 35 -3.88 0.05 -2.36
C THR A 35 -4.61 0.98 -1.40
N VAL A 36 -3.93 2.03 -0.91
CA VAL A 36 -4.54 3.07 -0.06
C VAL A 36 -5.61 3.83 -0.82
N ILE A 37 -5.30 4.27 -2.05
CA ILE A 37 -6.25 4.98 -2.90
C ILE A 37 -7.48 4.12 -3.17
N GLY A 38 -7.29 2.84 -3.52
CA GLY A 38 -8.40 1.91 -3.73
C GLY A 38 -9.27 1.72 -2.49
N ALA A 39 -8.67 1.65 -1.30
CA ALA A 39 -9.39 1.53 -0.04
C ALA A 39 -10.25 2.77 0.26
N LEU A 40 -9.70 3.96 0.09
CA LEU A 40 -10.41 5.23 0.29
C LEU A 40 -11.51 5.44 -0.76
N ALA A 41 -11.22 5.16 -2.02
CA ALA A 41 -12.20 5.23 -3.10
C ALA A 41 -13.39 4.30 -2.84
N MET A 42 -13.12 3.05 -2.44
CA MET A 42 -14.16 2.09 -2.11
C MET A 42 -15.04 2.59 -0.97
N ALA A 43 -14.44 3.09 0.10
CA ALA A 43 -15.16 3.59 1.26
C ALA A 43 -16.06 4.79 0.91
N ASN A 44 -15.54 5.73 0.12
CA ASN A 44 -16.29 6.90 -0.33
C ASN A 44 -17.42 6.52 -1.29
N CYS A 45 -17.16 5.64 -2.27
CA CYS A 45 -18.17 5.16 -3.21
C CYS A 45 -19.30 4.42 -2.47
N ALA A 46 -18.98 3.57 -1.49
CA ALA A 46 -19.97 2.86 -0.70
C ALA A 46 -20.87 3.83 0.09
N ARG A 47 -20.28 4.87 0.70
CA ARG A 47 -21.03 5.89 1.45
C ARG A 47 -21.96 6.71 0.56
N ASN A 48 -21.55 7.00 -0.67
CA ASN A 48 -22.31 7.84 -1.60
C ASN A 48 -23.18 7.04 -2.58
N GLY A 49 -23.26 5.72 -2.48
CA GLY A 49 -24.02 4.87 -3.38
C GLY A 49 -23.48 4.85 -4.83
N ILE A 50 -22.20 5.15 -5.01
CA ILE A 50 -21.55 5.21 -6.32
C ILE A 50 -20.91 3.85 -6.62
N HIS A 51 -21.04 3.34 -7.85
CA HIS A 51 -20.31 2.15 -8.27
C HIS A 51 -18.81 2.42 -8.34
N ILE A 52 -17.99 1.51 -7.79
CA ILE A 52 -16.53 1.63 -7.76
C ILE A 52 -15.94 1.51 -9.16
N GLU A 53 -16.53 0.67 -9.99
CA GLU A 53 -16.13 0.45 -11.38
C GLU A 53 -17.18 1.01 -12.32
N ASN A 54 -16.74 1.71 -13.33
CA ASN A 54 -17.67 2.21 -14.35
C ASN A 54 -17.89 1.16 -15.45
N VAL A 55 -18.91 1.40 -16.29
CA VAL A 55 -19.31 0.51 -17.41
C VAL A 55 -18.19 0.29 -18.42
N LEU A 56 -17.18 1.17 -18.48
CA LEU A 56 -16.03 1.09 -19.39
C LEU A 56 -14.83 0.37 -18.77
N GLY A 57 -14.96 -0.21 -17.58
CA GLY A 57 -13.89 -0.95 -16.91
C GLY A 57 -12.83 -0.07 -16.24
N ALA A 58 -12.97 1.26 -16.26
CA ALA A 58 -12.09 2.14 -15.53
C ALA A 58 -12.53 2.26 -14.06
N SER A 59 -11.59 2.14 -13.13
CA SER A 59 -11.88 2.28 -11.71
C SER A 59 -12.08 3.75 -11.33
N ASN A 60 -13.11 4.05 -10.54
CA ASN A 60 -13.29 5.37 -9.92
C ASN A 60 -12.16 5.74 -8.95
N ALA A 61 -11.32 4.78 -8.56
CA ALA A 61 -10.15 5.03 -7.73
C ALA A 61 -9.19 6.05 -8.33
N LYS A 62 -9.12 6.16 -9.67
CA LYS A 62 -8.29 7.17 -10.33
C LYS A 62 -8.67 8.60 -9.93
N ASN A 63 -9.95 8.86 -9.67
CA ASN A 63 -10.43 10.17 -9.27
C ASN A 63 -9.96 10.55 -7.87
N PHE A 64 -9.64 9.56 -7.04
CA PHE A 64 -9.09 9.72 -5.70
C PHE A 64 -7.56 9.87 -5.69
N ALA A 65 -6.88 9.51 -6.77
CA ALA A 65 -5.42 9.60 -6.84
C ALA A 65 -4.91 11.03 -6.61
N SER A 66 -5.63 12.04 -7.10
CA SER A 66 -5.28 13.46 -6.92
C SER A 66 -5.40 13.96 -5.47
N HIS A 67 -6.23 13.28 -4.66
CA HIS A 67 -6.46 13.64 -3.26
C HIS A 67 -5.39 13.12 -2.30
N ILE A 68 -4.52 12.20 -2.76
CA ILE A 68 -3.51 11.58 -1.91
C ILE A 68 -2.13 11.86 -2.49
N LYS A 69 -1.30 12.58 -1.74
CA LYS A 69 0.05 12.95 -2.16
C LYS A 69 1.12 11.98 -1.69
N TYR A 70 0.95 11.43 -0.50
CA TYR A 70 1.97 10.59 0.10
C TYR A 70 1.37 9.65 1.13
N ALA A 71 1.91 8.44 1.22
CA ALA A 71 1.63 7.51 2.31
C ALA A 71 2.92 6.79 2.70
N ALA A 72 3.15 6.67 4.00
CA ALA A 72 4.24 5.88 4.57
C ALA A 72 3.70 5.01 5.71
N PHE A 73 4.32 3.87 5.94
CA PHE A 73 3.83 2.88 6.89
C PHE A 73 4.87 2.54 7.93
N MET A 74 4.41 2.44 9.17
CA MET A 74 5.20 1.98 10.30
C MET A 74 4.63 0.67 10.81
N LEU A 75 5.48 -0.35 10.84
CA LEU A 75 5.20 -1.67 11.37
C LEU A 75 5.73 -1.77 12.79
N LYS A 76 4.85 -1.86 13.77
CA LYS A 76 5.28 -2.02 15.17
C LYS A 76 6.03 -3.33 15.40
N TYR A 77 5.65 -4.38 14.68
CA TYR A 77 6.26 -5.70 14.73
C TYR A 77 6.48 -6.22 13.31
N ARG A 78 7.48 -7.08 13.17
CA ARG A 78 7.72 -7.77 11.89
C ARG A 78 6.55 -8.70 11.56
N PRO A 79 5.92 -8.57 10.39
CA PRO A 79 4.92 -9.54 9.97
C PRO A 79 5.58 -10.88 9.66
N ILE A 80 4.87 -11.96 9.93
CA ILE A 80 5.27 -13.30 9.51
C ILE A 80 4.67 -13.52 8.12
N LYS A 81 5.54 -13.55 7.12
CA LYS A 81 5.17 -13.81 5.74
C LYS A 81 5.07 -15.31 5.51
N PHE A 82 3.94 -15.76 4.99
CA PHE A 82 3.75 -17.17 4.62
C PHE A 82 3.00 -17.27 3.30
N THR A 83 3.13 -18.40 2.63
CA THR A 83 2.44 -18.67 1.38
C THR A 83 1.49 -19.84 1.56
N SER A 84 0.28 -19.70 1.07
CA SER A 84 -0.72 -20.76 1.02
C SER A 84 -0.89 -21.23 -0.42
N LEU A 85 -0.88 -22.53 -0.65
CA LEU A 85 -1.18 -23.13 -1.93
C LEU A 85 -2.68 -23.42 -2.01
N LEU A 86 -3.39 -22.64 -2.78
CA LEU A 86 -4.79 -22.88 -3.08
C LEU A 86 -4.91 -23.60 -4.43
N ARG A 87 -5.53 -24.77 -4.46
CA ARG A 87 -5.95 -25.39 -5.71
C ARG A 87 -7.30 -24.80 -6.09
N TYR A 88 -7.29 -24.03 -7.16
CA TYR A 88 -8.53 -23.65 -7.82
C TYR A 88 -8.95 -24.79 -8.75
N SER A 89 -10.02 -25.46 -8.41
CA SER A 89 -10.85 -26.12 -9.40
C SER A 89 -11.66 -25.02 -10.07
N THR A 90 -11.29 -24.64 -11.28
CA THR A 90 -12.20 -23.87 -12.12
C THR A 90 -13.43 -24.77 -12.30
N SER A 91 -14.55 -24.35 -11.79
CA SER A 91 -15.76 -25.15 -11.79
C SER A 91 -16.08 -25.50 -13.25
N ILE A 92 -16.30 -26.78 -13.54
CA ILE A 92 -16.68 -27.31 -14.86
C ILE A 92 -17.89 -26.57 -15.47
N TYR A 93 -18.69 -25.93 -14.62
CA TYR A 93 -19.85 -25.12 -14.99
C TYR A 93 -19.52 -23.84 -15.79
N TRP A 94 -18.26 -23.40 -15.84
CA TRP A 94 -17.82 -22.22 -16.60
C TRP A 94 -17.11 -22.55 -17.91
N LEU A 95 -16.97 -23.83 -18.24
CA LEU A 95 -16.52 -24.23 -19.55
C LEU A 95 -17.60 -23.87 -20.56
N THR A 96 -17.40 -22.75 -21.24
CA THR A 96 -18.23 -22.40 -22.40
C THR A 96 -17.95 -23.38 -23.51
N ALA A 97 -18.94 -23.59 -24.39
CA ALA A 97 -18.76 -24.38 -25.63
C ALA A 97 -17.51 -23.94 -26.42
N TYR A 98 -17.12 -22.68 -26.30
CA TYR A 98 -15.94 -22.08 -26.88
C TYR A 98 -14.63 -22.62 -26.29
N ASP A 99 -14.55 -22.82 -24.97
CA ASP A 99 -13.38 -23.37 -24.32
C ASP A 99 -13.16 -24.85 -24.64
N VAL A 100 -14.26 -25.59 -24.78
CA VAL A 100 -14.25 -26.99 -25.25
C VAL A 100 -13.76 -27.09 -26.69
N GLN A 101 -14.22 -26.20 -27.59
CA GLN A 101 -13.77 -26.15 -28.98
C GLN A 101 -12.27 -25.78 -29.11
N ARG A 102 -11.71 -25.03 -28.20
CA ARG A 102 -10.27 -24.71 -28.15
C ARG A 102 -9.38 -25.86 -27.71
N GLY A 103 -9.96 -26.99 -27.31
CA GLY A 103 -9.19 -28.14 -26.86
C GLY A 103 -8.49 -27.92 -25.54
N THR A 104 -9.06 -27.10 -24.65
CA THR A 104 -8.53 -26.87 -23.30
C THR A 104 -8.38 -28.20 -22.57
N LYS A 105 -7.16 -28.58 -22.20
CA LYS A 105 -6.90 -29.85 -21.53
C LYS A 105 -7.45 -29.81 -20.11
N LEU A 106 -7.98 -30.96 -19.66
CA LEU A 106 -8.51 -31.10 -18.29
C LEU A 106 -7.48 -30.69 -17.20
N SER A 107 -6.17 -30.87 -17.48
CA SER A 107 -5.08 -30.45 -16.61
C SER A 107 -4.96 -28.92 -16.47
N GLU A 108 -5.47 -28.13 -17.40
CA GLU A 108 -5.47 -26.66 -17.36
C GLU A 108 -6.60 -26.12 -16.47
N LEU A 109 -7.61 -26.96 -16.19
CA LEU A 109 -8.71 -26.65 -15.28
C LEU A 109 -8.31 -26.70 -13.80
N PHE A 110 -7.18 -27.35 -13.49
CA PHE A 110 -6.66 -27.49 -12.14
C PHE A 110 -5.38 -26.65 -11.98
N ASN A 111 -5.53 -25.36 -11.84
CA ASN A 111 -4.40 -24.48 -11.56
C ASN A 111 -4.15 -24.39 -10.05
N ALA A 112 -2.96 -24.78 -9.62
CA ALA A 112 -2.50 -24.44 -8.30
C ALA A 112 -2.05 -22.98 -8.30
N MET A 113 -2.69 -22.16 -7.47
CA MET A 113 -2.29 -20.76 -7.25
C MET A 113 -1.71 -20.61 -5.87
N GLN A 114 -0.57 -19.95 -5.80
CA GLN A 114 0.10 -19.65 -4.55
C GLN A 114 -0.23 -18.20 -4.15
N PHE A 115 -0.68 -18.02 -2.91
CA PHE A 115 -0.96 -16.69 -2.36
C PHE A 115 -0.06 -16.41 -1.17
N GLY A 116 0.55 -15.25 -1.17
CA GLY A 116 1.31 -14.74 -0.04
C GLY A 116 0.40 -14.01 0.95
N PHE A 117 0.60 -14.26 2.23
CA PHE A 117 -0.08 -13.60 3.33
C PHE A 117 0.94 -13.08 4.35
N ASN A 118 0.59 -11.98 4.98
CA ASN A 118 1.27 -11.48 6.16
C ASN A 118 0.39 -11.72 7.39
N SER A 119 0.85 -12.55 8.31
CA SER A 119 0.26 -12.63 9.64
C SER A 119 0.88 -11.58 10.55
N TYR A 120 0.06 -10.85 11.27
CA TYR A 120 0.49 -9.71 12.06
C TYR A 120 0.14 -9.91 13.52
N LEU A 121 1.16 -10.11 14.35
CA LEU A 121 1.00 -10.58 15.74
C LEU A 121 0.16 -9.64 16.62
N ASN A 122 0.19 -8.34 16.38
CA ASN A 122 -0.60 -7.35 17.11
C ASN A 122 -1.65 -6.65 16.24
N GLY A 123 -1.60 -6.86 14.94
CA GLY A 123 -2.50 -6.24 13.97
C GLY A 123 -2.36 -4.72 13.81
N ILE A 124 -1.49 -4.05 14.58
CA ILE A 124 -1.37 -2.59 14.57
C ILE A 124 -0.35 -2.13 13.54
N MET A 125 -0.80 -1.29 12.61
CA MET A 125 0.01 -0.58 11.64
C MET A 125 -0.33 0.90 11.70
N ASN A 126 0.68 1.76 11.71
CA ASN A 126 0.49 3.20 11.59
C ASN A 126 0.76 3.63 10.15
N MET A 127 -0.11 4.47 9.63
CA MET A 127 0.01 5.06 8.30
C MET A 127 0.11 6.57 8.45
N LEU A 128 1.20 7.15 7.97
CA LEU A 128 1.30 8.59 7.73
C LEU A 128 0.68 8.87 6.37
N LEU A 129 -0.29 9.76 6.30
CA LEU A 129 -1.00 10.08 5.07
C LEU A 129 -1.04 11.60 4.86
N VAL A 130 -0.60 12.06 3.68
CA VAL A 130 -0.73 13.45 3.23
C VAL A 130 -1.84 13.52 2.20
N THR A 131 -2.94 14.20 2.55
CA THR A 131 -4.17 14.22 1.76
C THR A 131 -4.94 15.53 1.95
N ASP A 132 -5.88 15.81 1.08
CA ASP A 132 -6.88 16.87 1.25
C ASP A 132 -8.23 16.34 1.76
N LEU A 133 -8.37 15.02 1.93
CA LEU A 133 -9.56 14.38 2.50
C LEU A 133 -9.75 14.77 3.96
N GLU A 134 -11.00 14.70 4.40
CA GLU A 134 -11.34 14.98 5.78
C GLU A 134 -11.09 13.75 6.68
N LYS A 135 -10.88 14.03 7.96
CA LYS A 135 -10.69 13.00 8.99
C LYS A 135 -11.79 11.92 8.98
N ALA A 136 -13.04 12.33 8.73
CA ALA A 136 -14.18 11.43 8.66
C ALA A 136 -14.08 10.41 7.52
N ASP A 137 -13.48 10.79 6.39
CA ASP A 137 -13.28 9.89 5.25
C ASP A 137 -12.29 8.79 5.59
N LEU A 138 -11.27 9.08 6.40
CA LEU A 138 -10.25 8.12 6.80
C LEU A 138 -10.80 7.03 7.73
N TYR A 139 -11.78 7.36 8.57
CA TYR A 139 -12.45 6.36 9.43
C TYR A 139 -13.30 5.37 8.64
N SER A 140 -13.61 5.63 7.39
CA SER A 140 -14.40 4.74 6.54
C SER A 140 -13.58 3.59 5.91
N ILE A 141 -12.27 3.55 6.12
CA ILE A 141 -11.41 2.47 5.62
C ILE A 141 -11.73 1.19 6.39
N THR A 142 -12.28 0.20 5.69
CA THR A 142 -12.63 -1.13 6.25
C THR A 142 -11.78 -2.25 5.72
N ARG A 143 -11.02 -2.00 4.65
CA ARG A 143 -10.16 -3.00 4.00
C ARG A 143 -8.94 -2.33 3.37
N LEU A 144 -7.79 -2.98 3.49
CA LEU A 144 -6.54 -2.51 2.90
C LEU A 144 -5.76 -3.70 2.30
N GLY A 145 -6.11 -4.05 1.06
CA GLY A 145 -5.57 -5.22 0.35
C GLY A 145 -6.66 -6.15 -0.18
N SER A 146 -6.40 -7.46 -0.17
CA SER A 146 -7.36 -8.49 -0.60
C SER A 146 -8.60 -8.55 0.29
N LYS A 147 -9.54 -9.45 -0.05
CA LYS A 147 -10.81 -9.61 0.70
C LYS A 147 -10.59 -9.95 2.18
N GLU A 148 -9.50 -10.64 2.48
CA GLU A 148 -9.14 -11.06 3.85
C GLU A 148 -8.47 -9.94 4.65
N SER A 149 -8.03 -8.87 3.99
CA SER A 149 -7.30 -7.75 4.61
C SER A 149 -8.25 -6.75 5.27
N ILE A 150 -9.08 -7.24 6.18
CA ILE A 150 -10.06 -6.42 6.91
C ILE A 150 -9.33 -5.61 7.98
N VAL A 151 -9.61 -4.30 8.01
CA VAL A 151 -9.03 -3.37 8.98
C VAL A 151 -10.10 -2.57 9.69
N SER A 152 -9.77 -2.13 10.91
CA SER A 152 -10.48 -1.08 11.63
C SER A 152 -9.54 0.11 11.82
N VAL A 153 -10.02 1.29 11.56
CA VAL A 153 -9.32 2.52 11.92
C VAL A 153 -9.56 2.79 13.39
N LEU A 154 -8.51 2.73 14.21
CA LEU A 154 -8.60 2.94 15.65
C LEU A 154 -8.54 4.42 16.00
N ASP A 155 -7.66 5.16 15.32
CA ASP A 155 -7.45 6.57 15.59
C ASP A 155 -6.95 7.30 14.34
N VAL A 156 -7.29 8.59 14.24
CA VAL A 156 -6.81 9.51 13.20
C VAL A 156 -6.39 10.81 13.88
N LYS A 157 -5.09 11.07 13.94
CA LYS A 157 -4.52 12.29 14.50
C LYS A 157 -4.01 13.20 13.40
N GLU A 158 -4.38 14.46 13.43
CA GLU A 158 -3.80 15.44 12.53
C GLU A 158 -2.42 15.87 13.06
N ILE A 159 -1.43 15.84 12.18
CA ILE A 159 -0.07 16.31 12.47
C ILE A 159 -0.02 17.79 12.08
N THR A 160 0.23 18.63 13.08
CA THR A 160 0.30 20.07 12.87
C THR A 160 1.63 20.49 12.26
N GLY A 161 1.67 21.66 11.63
CA GLY A 161 2.87 22.20 10.98
C GLY A 161 4.11 22.32 11.90
N LYS A 162 3.93 22.40 13.23
CA LYS A 162 5.05 22.38 14.19
C LYS A 162 5.84 21.07 14.18
N ASN A 163 5.21 19.98 13.78
CA ASN A 163 5.81 18.64 13.72
C ASN A 163 6.27 18.26 12.31
N ILE A 164 6.20 19.21 11.38
CA ILE A 164 6.66 19.03 10.01
C ILE A 164 7.78 20.05 9.75
N THR A 165 8.96 19.57 9.40
CA THR A 165 10.13 20.40 9.18
C THR A 165 10.83 20.05 7.87
N LYS A 166 11.34 21.07 7.17
CA LYS A 166 12.22 20.82 6.03
C LYS A 166 13.61 20.44 6.53
N VAL A 167 14.16 19.44 5.89
CA VAL A 167 15.54 18.99 6.13
C VAL A 167 16.32 19.05 4.84
N ASN A 168 17.54 19.53 4.92
CA ASN A 168 18.42 19.70 3.77
C ASN A 168 19.13 18.39 3.45
N LYS A 169 19.65 18.28 2.23
CA LYS A 169 20.58 17.21 1.83
C LYS A 169 21.71 17.08 2.84
N GLY A 170 22.11 15.85 3.15
CA GLY A 170 23.18 15.51 4.10
C GLY A 170 22.76 15.56 5.58
N SER A 171 21.49 15.82 5.87
CA SER A 171 20.99 15.84 7.25
C SER A 171 20.92 14.43 7.82
N ILE A 172 21.36 14.26 9.09
CA ILE A 172 21.25 13.00 9.83
C ILE A 172 19.90 12.97 10.55
N ILE A 173 19.06 12.01 10.20
CA ILE A 173 17.76 11.81 10.84
C ILE A 173 17.80 10.51 11.64
N LYS A 174 17.44 10.61 12.92
CA LYS A 174 17.36 9.46 13.84
C LYS A 174 15.92 9.05 14.08
N ASN A 175 15.73 7.85 14.60
CA ASN A 175 14.40 7.30 14.98
C ASN A 175 13.39 7.28 13.83
N VAL A 176 13.84 6.94 12.63
CA VAL A 176 12.95 6.75 11.48
C VAL A 176 12.31 5.37 11.59
N THR A 177 10.99 5.35 11.67
CA THR A 177 10.18 4.14 11.88
C THR A 177 9.24 3.84 10.72
N PHE A 178 8.96 4.83 9.87
CA PHE A 178 8.10 4.69 8.70
C PHE A 178 8.88 4.30 7.46
N SER A 179 8.22 3.60 6.55
CA SER A 179 8.78 3.29 5.23
C SER A 179 9.07 4.58 4.44
N PHE A 180 10.09 4.54 3.60
CA PHE A 180 10.51 5.68 2.79
C PHE A 180 11.14 5.23 1.48
N ASN A 181 11.10 6.11 0.47
CA ASN A 181 11.72 5.87 -0.82
C ASN A 181 13.25 5.89 -0.71
N LYS A 182 13.90 4.95 -1.37
CA LYS A 182 15.35 4.84 -1.46
C LYS A 182 16.00 6.14 -1.97
N ASP A 183 15.37 6.82 -2.91
CA ASP A 183 15.91 8.03 -3.54
C ASP A 183 16.04 9.23 -2.58
N LEU A 184 15.37 9.18 -1.42
CA LEU A 184 15.46 10.22 -0.40
C LEU A 184 16.71 10.11 0.44
N VAL A 185 17.45 8.99 0.37
CA VAL A 185 18.52 8.67 1.32
C VAL A 185 19.83 8.31 0.61
N GLU A 186 20.93 8.75 1.20
CA GLU A 186 22.29 8.40 0.79
C GLU A 186 22.76 7.13 1.51
N SER A 187 22.49 7.04 2.81
CA SER A 187 22.85 5.89 3.62
C SER A 187 21.84 5.63 4.72
N VAL A 188 21.72 4.36 5.13
CA VAL A 188 20.82 3.91 6.20
C VAL A 188 21.60 3.04 7.17
N ILE A 189 21.43 3.30 8.47
CA ILE A 189 22.06 2.53 9.56
C ILE A 189 20.95 1.90 10.40
N GLY A 190 20.96 0.59 10.51
CA GLY A 190 19.96 -0.21 11.22
C GLY A 190 19.42 -1.36 10.39
N ASN A 191 18.44 -2.06 10.92
CA ASN A 191 17.80 -3.18 10.21
C ASN A 191 16.59 -2.68 9.40
N PHE A 192 16.49 -3.09 8.15
CA PHE A 192 15.38 -2.75 7.26
C PHE A 192 15.15 -3.83 6.21
N PHE A 193 13.96 -3.80 5.62
CA PHE A 193 13.65 -4.57 4.42
C PHE A 193 13.65 -3.64 3.21
N ILE A 194 13.90 -4.21 2.04
CA ILE A 194 13.75 -3.51 0.77
C ILE A 194 12.59 -4.17 0.03
N GLU A 195 11.62 -3.37 -0.38
CA GLU A 195 10.55 -3.79 -1.26
C GLU A 195 10.50 -2.92 -2.51
N THR A 196 10.17 -3.53 -3.63
CA THR A 196 9.91 -2.81 -4.88
C THR A 196 8.41 -2.70 -5.06
N ILE A 197 7.88 -1.50 -4.96
CA ILE A 197 6.45 -1.20 -5.07
C ILE A 197 6.16 -0.42 -6.36
N PRO A 198 4.91 -0.41 -6.85
CA PRO A 198 4.50 0.51 -7.92
C PRO A 198 4.81 1.96 -7.55
N SER A 199 5.52 2.66 -8.43
CA SER A 199 5.89 4.05 -8.22
C SER A 199 4.68 4.97 -8.31
N TYR A 200 4.67 6.00 -7.48
CA TYR A 200 3.69 7.07 -7.52
C TYR A 200 4.18 8.23 -8.38
N ASN A 201 4.02 8.10 -9.67
CA ASN A 201 4.25 9.17 -10.64
C ASN A 201 3.13 9.15 -11.69
N GLU A 202 3.26 9.89 -12.78
CA GLU A 202 2.26 9.92 -13.86
C GLU A 202 1.86 8.54 -14.41
N ALA A 203 2.76 7.55 -14.32
CA ALA A 203 2.45 6.16 -14.65
C ALA A 203 1.37 5.54 -13.73
N PHE A 204 1.08 6.16 -12.59
CA PHE A 204 0.02 5.71 -11.70
C PHE A 204 -1.37 5.80 -12.35
N TYR A 205 -1.64 6.81 -13.16
CA TYR A 205 -2.88 6.87 -13.94
C TYR A 205 -3.00 5.70 -14.90
N ASN A 206 -1.89 5.22 -15.46
CA ASN A 206 -1.85 4.07 -16.34
C ASN A 206 -2.09 2.76 -15.60
N PHE A 207 -1.86 2.70 -14.27
CA PHE A 207 -2.15 1.53 -13.45
C PHE A 207 -3.61 1.11 -13.56
N PHE A 208 -4.53 2.07 -13.54
CA PHE A 208 -5.97 1.80 -13.65
C PHE A 208 -6.46 1.63 -15.08
N MET A 209 -5.64 1.98 -16.08
CA MET A 209 -5.99 1.96 -17.49
C MET A 209 -5.22 0.92 -18.30
N GLN A 210 -3.93 0.75 -18.03
CA GLN A 210 -3.03 -0.16 -18.75
C GLN A 210 -1.98 -0.76 -17.80
N PRO A 211 -2.27 -1.90 -17.21
CA PRO A 211 -1.43 -2.47 -16.15
C PRO A 211 -0.06 -2.99 -16.61
N MET A 212 0.30 -2.94 -17.88
CA MET A 212 1.51 -3.56 -18.41
C MET A 212 2.79 -2.74 -18.27
N ASN A 213 2.71 -1.42 -18.00
CA ASN A 213 3.86 -0.51 -17.96
C ASN A 213 3.91 0.30 -16.66
N ILE A 214 3.93 -0.38 -15.53
CA ILE A 214 4.01 0.29 -14.23
C ILE A 214 5.47 0.49 -13.86
N ALA A 215 5.87 1.76 -13.70
CA ALA A 215 7.13 2.08 -13.07
C ALA A 215 7.13 1.61 -11.62
N THR A 216 8.27 1.12 -11.16
CA THR A 216 8.44 0.68 -9.77
C THR A 216 9.56 1.43 -9.11
N GLU A 217 9.47 1.56 -7.79
CA GLU A 217 10.49 2.18 -6.97
C GLU A 217 10.82 1.32 -5.75
N PRO A 218 12.10 1.29 -5.35
CA PRO A 218 12.50 0.62 -4.13
C PRO A 218 12.19 1.50 -2.93
N ILE A 219 11.56 0.89 -1.93
CA ILE A 219 11.34 1.49 -0.62
C ILE A 219 12.10 0.73 0.46
N TYR A 220 12.50 1.47 1.48
CA TYR A 220 13.05 0.91 2.71
C TYR A 220 11.94 0.84 3.77
N VAL A 221 11.83 -0.31 4.42
CA VAL A 221 10.90 -0.56 5.52
C VAL A 221 11.71 -0.81 6.80
N PRO A 222 11.78 0.14 7.73
CA PRO A 222 12.53 -0.03 8.99
C PRO A 222 12.06 -1.22 9.82
N ASN A 223 13.00 -1.85 10.55
CA ASN A 223 12.71 -2.99 11.42
C ASN A 223 13.46 -2.91 12.76
N PRO A 224 12.94 -2.32 13.81
CA PRO A 224 11.81 -1.38 13.84
C PRO A 224 12.22 0.06 13.57
N ILE A 225 13.49 0.41 13.77
CA ILE A 225 14.00 1.79 13.75
C ILE A 225 15.31 1.84 12.98
N VAL A 226 15.49 2.89 12.19
CA VAL A 226 16.76 3.19 11.51
C VAL A 226 17.17 4.64 11.72
N SER A 227 18.42 4.93 11.46
CA SER A 227 18.95 6.28 11.26
C SER A 227 19.40 6.41 9.81
N LEU A 228 19.29 7.59 9.23
CA LEU A 228 19.63 7.79 7.83
C LEU A 228 20.28 9.15 7.57
N ILE A 229 20.95 9.26 6.43
CA ILE A 229 21.45 10.52 5.87
C ILE A 229 20.67 10.81 4.60
N THR A 230 20.14 12.03 4.48
CA THR A 230 19.35 12.42 3.30
C THR A 230 20.24 12.66 2.07
N SER A 231 19.81 12.14 0.91
CA SER A 231 20.47 12.35 -0.39
C SER A 231 20.05 13.66 -1.06
N LYS A 232 18.89 14.19 -0.69
CA LYS A 232 18.28 15.42 -1.21
C LYS A 232 17.43 16.08 -0.12
N ASP A 233 16.94 17.28 -0.40
CA ASP A 233 16.00 17.96 0.49
C ASP A 233 14.73 17.12 0.68
N ALA A 234 14.24 17.09 1.91
CA ALA A 234 13.11 16.24 2.29
C ALA A 234 12.23 16.95 3.33
N CYS A 235 11.03 16.41 3.54
CA CYS A 235 10.18 16.74 4.67
C CYS A 235 10.34 15.70 5.77
N LEU A 236 10.56 16.15 7.00
CA LEU A 236 10.56 15.33 8.21
C LEU A 236 9.24 15.52 8.94
N PHE A 237 8.57 14.42 9.19
CA PHE A 237 7.33 14.36 9.98
C PHE A 237 7.65 13.70 11.33
N SER A 238 7.54 14.47 12.41
CA SER A 238 7.75 13.97 13.77
C SER A 238 6.42 13.53 14.37
N THR A 239 6.33 12.28 14.78
CA THR A 239 5.11 11.70 15.38
C THR A 239 5.41 11.09 16.74
N ASP A 240 4.37 10.77 17.51
CA ASP A 240 4.48 10.06 18.79
C ASP A 240 4.96 8.59 18.65
N VAL A 241 4.96 8.05 17.44
CA VAL A 241 5.43 6.69 17.14
C VAL A 241 6.78 6.64 16.41
N GLY A 242 7.37 7.79 16.11
CA GLY A 242 8.67 7.93 15.45
C GLY A 242 8.63 8.91 14.28
N ASN A 243 9.72 8.99 13.56
CA ASN A 243 9.90 9.91 12.46
C ASN A 243 9.59 9.27 11.11
N ALA A 244 9.00 10.04 10.22
CA ALA A 244 8.85 9.72 8.81
C ALA A 244 9.57 10.76 7.94
N ILE A 245 10.04 10.35 6.77
CA ILE A 245 10.58 11.27 5.76
C ILE A 245 9.79 11.14 4.48
N GLY A 246 9.57 12.25 3.80
CA GLY A 246 8.90 12.29 2.51
C GLY A 246 9.52 13.33 1.57
N PRO A 247 9.11 13.38 0.32
CA PRO A 247 9.56 14.37 -0.65
C PRO A 247 9.39 15.82 -0.15
N SER A 248 10.28 16.72 -0.58
CA SER A 248 10.29 18.12 -0.12
C SER A 248 9.10 18.95 -0.60
N ASP A 249 8.42 18.51 -1.66
CA ASP A 249 7.23 19.16 -2.25
C ASP A 249 5.93 18.89 -1.47
N LEU A 250 5.99 18.10 -0.40
CA LEU A 250 4.85 17.85 0.49
C LEU A 250 4.58 18.98 1.50
N TRP A 251 5.48 19.96 1.56
CA TRP A 251 5.38 21.10 2.47
C TRP A 251 4.77 22.32 1.78
#